data_8228123ed42a7d66448a0d2f46d23879
#
_entry.id   8228123ed42a7d66448a0d2f46d23879
#
_cell.length_a   1.000
_cell.length_b   1.000
_cell.length_c   1.000
_cell.angle_alpha   90.00
_cell.angle_beta   90.00
_cell.angle_gamma   90.00
#
_symmetry.space_group_name_H-M   'P 1'
#
loop_
_entity.id
_entity.type
_entity.pdbx_description
1 polymer ?
#
loop_
_entity_poly.entity_id
_entity_poly.type
_entity_poly.pdbx_seq_one_letter_code
_entity_poly.pdbx_strand_id
1 'polypeptide(L)' 'MVSTRRHRIDAAAQRRPPPPSLAQIAEHAADRDAAIVAAYATGAYTYREIAAHFGVHLATVGRLLRRRMQRCEN' A
#
# COMPACT_ATOMS: atom_id res chain seq x y z
N MET A 1 17.54 3.02 29.03
CA MET A 1 18.52 2.53 28.06
C MET A 1 17.84 1.95 26.87
N VAL A 2 17.00 0.99 27.13
CA VAL A 2 16.28 0.35 26.05
C VAL A 2 15.39 1.36 25.33
N SER A 3 14.79 2.25 26.07
CA SER A 3 13.92 3.25 25.46
C SER A 3 14.73 4.20 24.60
N THR A 4 15.96 4.46 24.94
CA THR A 4 16.80 5.32 24.12
C THR A 4 17.03 4.70 22.75
N ARG A 5 17.26 3.41 22.75
CA ARG A 5 17.49 2.71 21.50
C ARG A 5 16.25 2.70 20.64
N ARG A 6 15.13 2.47 21.29
CA ARG A 6 13.86 2.50 20.59
C ARG A 6 13.58 3.87 20.04
N HIS A 7 13.96 4.87 20.79
CA HIS A 7 13.80 6.24 20.35
C HIS A 7 14.55 6.52 19.08
N ARG A 8 15.74 5.99 18.99
CA ARG A 8 16.57 6.21 17.81
C ARG A 8 15.95 5.58 16.58
N ILE A 9 15.39 4.39 16.75
CA ILE A 9 14.73 3.73 15.64
C ILE A 9 13.51 4.52 15.21
N ASP A 10 12.79 5.04 16.19
CA ASP A 10 11.61 5.84 15.88
C ASP A 10 11.97 7.11 15.14
N ALA A 11 13.06 7.72 15.51
CA ALA A 11 13.50 8.95 14.84
C ALA A 11 13.82 8.67 13.38
N ALA A 12 14.46 7.54 13.13
CA ALA A 12 14.80 7.18 11.77
C ALA A 12 13.54 6.91 10.96
N ALA A 13 12.57 6.26 11.58
CA ALA A 13 11.30 5.99 10.91
C ALA A 13 10.55 7.27 10.63
N GLN A 14 10.65 8.22 11.53
CA GLN A 14 9.93 9.48 11.38
C GLN A 14 10.47 10.35 10.26
N ARG A 15 11.68 10.11 9.84
CA ARG A 15 12.23 10.87 8.72
C ARG A 15 11.49 10.57 7.44
N ARG A 16 10.93 9.39 7.35
CA ARG A 16 10.12 9.04 6.22
C ARG A 16 8.69 9.42 6.49
N PRO A 17 8.02 10.03 5.54
CA PRO A 17 6.61 10.29 5.72
C PRO A 17 5.86 8.96 5.83
N PRO A 18 4.88 8.88 6.71
CA PRO A 18 4.07 7.67 6.79
C PRO A 18 3.32 7.44 5.49
N PRO A 19 3.07 6.19 5.13
CA PRO A 19 2.30 5.92 3.93
C PRO A 19 0.88 6.44 4.10
N PRO A 20 0.26 6.88 3.01
CA PRO A 20 -1.13 7.31 3.08
C PRO A 20 -2.03 6.13 3.46
N SER A 21 -3.11 6.42 4.12
CA SER A 21 -4.07 5.37 4.47
C SER A 21 -4.75 4.86 3.20
N LEU A 22 -5.33 3.67 3.30
CA LEU A 22 -6.04 3.12 2.17
C LEU A 22 -7.19 4.02 1.74
N ALA A 23 -7.84 4.65 2.70
CA ALA A 23 -8.91 5.59 2.39
C ALA A 23 -8.40 6.78 1.60
N GLN A 24 -7.25 7.32 1.99
CA GLN A 24 -6.66 8.42 1.27
C GLN A 24 -6.27 8.05 -0.14
N ILE A 25 -5.70 6.87 -0.29
CA ILE A 25 -5.32 6.38 -1.60
C ILE A 25 -6.56 6.26 -2.49
N ALA A 26 -7.63 5.75 -1.93
CA ALA A 26 -8.88 5.59 -2.68
C ALA A 26 -9.43 6.94 -3.12
N GLU A 27 -9.31 7.95 -2.26
CA GLU A 27 -9.82 9.28 -2.58
C GLU A 27 -9.08 9.91 -3.74
N HIS A 28 -7.80 9.68 -3.82
CA HIS A 28 -6.97 10.35 -4.83
C HIS A 28 -6.82 9.54 -6.11
N ALA A 29 -7.33 8.33 -6.14
CA ALA A 29 -7.23 7.49 -7.32
C ALA A 29 -8.41 7.73 -8.24
N ALA A 30 -8.20 7.48 -9.53
CA ALA A 30 -9.25 7.67 -10.51
C ALA A 30 -10.39 6.66 -10.31
N ASP A 31 -10.03 5.44 -9.96
CA ASP A 31 -11.03 4.41 -9.72
C ASP A 31 -10.47 3.38 -8.74
N ARG A 32 -11.28 2.37 -8.45
CA ARG A 32 -10.88 1.36 -7.47
C ARG A 32 -9.64 0.60 -7.92
N ASP A 33 -9.55 0.27 -9.19
CA ASP A 33 -8.40 -0.47 -9.71
C ASP A 33 -7.13 0.32 -9.54
N ALA A 34 -7.17 1.59 -9.88
CA ALA A 34 -6.01 2.46 -9.71
C ALA A 34 -5.63 2.58 -8.25
N ALA A 35 -6.62 2.64 -7.37
CA ALA A 35 -6.37 2.71 -5.94
C ALA A 35 -5.66 1.47 -5.43
N ILE A 36 -6.09 0.31 -5.89
CA ILE A 36 -5.50 -0.96 -5.48
C ILE A 36 -4.03 -1.01 -5.92
N VAL A 37 -3.76 -0.61 -7.14
CA VAL A 37 -2.39 -0.61 -7.65
C VAL A 37 -1.54 0.37 -6.84
N ALA A 38 -2.07 1.55 -6.58
CA ALA A 38 -1.34 2.56 -5.81
C ALA A 38 -1.07 2.08 -4.39
N ALA A 39 -2.04 1.42 -3.77
CA ALA A 39 -1.87 0.91 -2.42
C ALA A 39 -0.76 -0.12 -2.36
N TYR A 40 -0.73 -1.02 -3.32
CA TYR A 40 0.31 -2.04 -3.34
C TYR A 40 1.68 -1.42 -3.59
N ALA A 41 1.72 -0.40 -4.43
CA ALA A 41 2.98 0.25 -4.78
C ALA A 41 3.66 0.92 -3.59
N THR A 42 2.89 1.29 -2.57
CA THR A 42 3.48 1.89 -1.37
C THR A 42 4.34 0.91 -0.60
N GLY A 43 4.08 -0.39 -0.76
CA GLY A 43 4.79 -1.42 -0.02
C GLY A 43 4.36 -1.54 1.43
N ALA A 44 3.36 -0.79 1.85
CA ALA A 44 2.91 -0.78 3.25
C ALA A 44 1.74 -1.71 3.51
N TYR A 45 1.09 -2.22 2.46
CA TYR A 45 -0.11 -3.01 2.61
C TYR A 45 0.01 -4.34 1.89
N THR A 46 -0.56 -5.37 2.49
CA THR A 46 -0.58 -6.70 1.88
C THR A 46 -1.78 -6.83 0.97
N TYR A 47 -1.75 -7.86 0.13
CA TYR A 47 -2.90 -8.19 -0.72
C TYR A 47 -4.16 -8.31 0.11
N ARG A 48 -4.04 -8.98 1.26
CA ARG A 48 -5.18 -9.24 2.11
C ARG A 48 -5.78 -7.96 2.65
N GLU A 49 -4.92 -7.06 3.09
CA GLU A 49 -5.38 -5.78 3.61
C GLU A 49 -6.07 -4.96 2.54
N ILE A 50 -5.49 -4.94 1.36
CA ILE A 50 -6.06 -4.20 0.25
C ILE A 50 -7.40 -4.80 -0.15
N ALA A 51 -7.46 -6.12 -0.26
CA ALA A 51 -8.70 -6.79 -0.64
C ALA A 51 -9.81 -6.51 0.37
N ALA A 52 -9.48 -6.54 1.65
CA ALA A 52 -10.46 -6.31 2.69
C ALA A 52 -10.99 -4.88 2.64
N HIS A 53 -10.12 -3.92 2.44
CA HIS A 53 -10.53 -2.53 2.42
C HIS A 53 -11.43 -2.21 1.23
N PHE A 54 -11.07 -2.72 0.07
CA PHE A 54 -11.82 -2.42 -1.14
C PHE A 54 -12.97 -3.38 -1.39
N GLY A 55 -13.15 -4.36 -0.51
CA GLY A 55 -14.26 -5.28 -0.63
C GLY A 55 -14.18 -6.18 -1.84
N VAL A 56 -12.98 -6.59 -2.23
CA VAL A 56 -12.78 -7.48 -3.36
C VAL A 56 -12.09 -8.74 -2.89
N HIS A 57 -12.11 -9.74 -3.74
CA HIS A 57 -11.47 -11.01 -3.43
C HIS A 57 -9.95 -10.86 -3.56
N LEU A 58 -9.24 -11.65 -2.77
CA LEU A 58 -7.80 -11.65 -2.82
C LEU A 58 -7.27 -11.97 -4.21
N ALA A 59 -7.90 -12.91 -4.87
CA ALA A 59 -7.51 -13.28 -6.22
C ALA A 59 -7.67 -12.12 -7.20
N THR A 60 -8.67 -11.28 -6.97
CA THR A 60 -8.91 -10.12 -7.82
C THR A 60 -7.76 -9.14 -7.71
N VAL A 61 -7.28 -8.91 -6.51
CA VAL A 61 -6.14 -8.01 -6.29
C VAL A 61 -4.92 -8.54 -7.04
N GLY A 62 -4.63 -9.82 -6.88
CA GLY A 62 -3.47 -10.41 -7.53
C GLY A 62 -3.55 -10.34 -9.04
N ARG A 63 -4.73 -10.63 -9.59
CA ARG A 63 -4.91 -10.59 -11.03
C ARG A 63 -4.76 -9.20 -11.58
N LEU A 64 -5.31 -8.24 -10.86
CA LEU A 64 -5.23 -6.85 -11.27
C LEU A 64 -3.80 -6.35 -11.29
N LEU A 65 -3.07 -6.65 -10.23
CA LEU A 65 -1.68 -6.21 -10.14
C LEU A 65 -0.82 -6.86 -11.20
N ARG A 66 -1.05 -8.12 -11.46
CA ARG A 66 -0.28 -8.84 -12.47
C ARG A 66 -0.51 -8.24 -13.85
N ARG A 67 -1.75 -7.89 -14.14
CA ARG A 67 -2.09 -7.30 -15.42
C ARG A 67 -1.42 -5.95 -15.60
N ARG A 68 -1.43 -5.14 -14.55
CA ARG A 68 -0.82 -3.82 -14.62
C ARG A 68 0.69 -3.90 -14.75
N MET A 69 1.29 -4.85 -14.05
CA MET A 69 2.73 -5.01 -14.12
C MET A 69 3.17 -5.47 -15.49
N GLN A 70 2.42 -6.35 -16.10
CA GLN A 70 2.74 -6.80 -17.44
C GLN A 70 2.67 -5.66 -18.43
N ARG A 71 1.72 -4.78 -18.25
CA ARG A 71 1.60 -3.61 -19.11
C ARG A 71 2.81 -2.73 -19.00
N CYS A 72 3.27 -2.53 -17.78
CA CYS A 72 4.40 -1.65 -17.55
C CYS A 72 5.67 -2.19 -18.21
N GLU A 73 5.79 -3.49 -18.28
CA GLU A 73 6.98 -4.10 -18.87
C GLU A 73 7.02 -3.97 -20.37
N ASN A 74 5.88 -3.84 -20.96
CA ASN A 74 5.81 -3.70 -22.40
C ASN A 74 5.86 -2.26 -22.80
#